data_142c7c2206fe8a67332543b8f54cc4a8
#
_entry.id   142c7c2206fe8a67332543b8f54cc4a8
#
_cell.length_a   1.000
_cell.length_b   1.000
_cell.length_c   1.000
_cell.angle_alpha   90.00
_cell.angle_beta   90.00
_cell.angle_gamma   90.00
#
_symmetry.space_group_name_H-M   'P 1'
#
loop_
_entity.id
_entity.type
_entity.pdbx_description
1 polymer ?
#
loop_
_entity_poly.entity_id
_entity_poly.type
_entity_poly.pdbx_seq_one_letter_code
_entity_poly.pdbx_strand_id
1 'polypeptide(L)'
;MVKARVFVSLKRTVLDPQGQTVRSALTGLGYQSVSDVRQGKFFDIALSPGLSQEQAHKEIDTLARDVLTNPVIEDYQVEISE
;
A
#
# COMPACT_ATOMS: atom_id res chain seq x y z
N MET A 1 -2.13 -16.66 15.09
CA MET A 1 -1.57 -15.31 15.21
C MET A 1 -2.16 -14.43 14.11
N VAL A 2 -2.68 -13.28 14.49
CA VAL A 2 -3.28 -12.36 13.52
C VAL A 2 -2.17 -11.54 12.86
N LYS A 3 -2.23 -11.43 11.55
CA LYS A 3 -1.30 -10.61 10.77
C LYS A 3 -2.08 -9.62 9.95
N ALA A 4 -1.46 -8.47 9.72
CA ALA A 4 -2.04 -7.43 8.89
C ALA A 4 -1.05 -7.04 7.79
N ARG A 5 -1.58 -6.74 6.61
CA ARG A 5 -0.79 -6.16 5.53
C ARG A 5 -1.44 -4.85 5.13
N VAL A 6 -0.65 -3.78 5.13
CA VAL A 6 -1.13 -2.46 4.76
C VAL A 6 -0.44 -2.06 3.46
N PHE A 7 -1.24 -1.81 2.43
CA PHE A 7 -0.75 -1.31 1.15
C PHE A 7 -0.91 0.20 1.12
N VAL A 8 0.14 0.90 0.76
CA VAL A 8 0.15 2.37 0.68
C VAL A 8 0.59 2.76 -0.72
N SER A 9 -0.19 3.62 -1.36
CA SER A 9 0.12 4.12 -2.70
C SER A 9 -0.24 5.59 -2.81
N LEU A 10 0.38 6.29 -3.75
CA LEU A 10 0.03 7.67 -4.02
C LEU A 10 -1.38 7.75 -4.60
N LYS A 11 -2.10 8.80 -4.22
CA LYS A 11 -3.41 9.09 -4.82
C LYS A 11 -3.24 9.27 -6.33
N ARG A 12 -4.28 8.93 -7.09
CA ARG A 12 -4.21 8.99 -8.56
C ARG A 12 -3.95 10.39 -9.09
N THR A 13 -4.31 11.40 -8.33
CA THR A 13 -4.09 12.80 -8.71
C THR A 13 -2.66 13.28 -8.45
N VAL A 14 -1.86 12.46 -7.76
CA VAL A 14 -0.48 12.81 -7.42
C VAL A 14 0.46 12.15 -8.44
N LEU A 15 1.43 12.92 -8.94
CA LEU A 15 2.44 12.41 -9.85
C LEU A 15 3.28 11.34 -9.15
N ASP A 16 3.52 10.22 -9.84
CA ASP A 16 4.36 9.13 -9.36
C ASP A 16 5.61 9.02 -10.24
N PRO A 17 6.69 9.74 -9.92
CA PRO A 17 7.89 9.71 -10.76
C PRO A 17 8.57 8.34 -10.79
N GLN A 18 8.45 7.55 -9.71
CA GLN A 18 9.01 6.19 -9.69
C GLN A 18 8.25 5.27 -10.63
N GLY A 19 6.91 5.34 -10.60
CA GLY A 19 6.07 4.57 -11.51
C GLY A 19 6.33 4.93 -12.96
N GLN A 20 6.51 6.22 -13.26
CA GLN A 20 6.82 6.67 -14.61
C GLN A 20 8.19 6.16 -15.08
N THR A 21 9.17 6.12 -14.20
CA THR A 21 10.50 5.58 -14.53
C THR A 21 10.41 4.10 -14.88
N VAL A 22 9.64 3.33 -14.10
CA VAL A 22 9.43 1.91 -14.38
C VAL A 22 8.70 1.73 -15.72
N ARG A 23 7.68 2.53 -15.97
CA ARG A 23 6.94 2.47 -17.25
C ARG A 23 7.86 2.74 -18.42
N SER A 24 8.70 3.77 -18.33
CA SER A 24 9.65 4.11 -19.40
C SER A 24 10.65 2.97 -19.66
N ALA A 25 11.14 2.34 -18.59
CA ALA A 25 12.04 1.20 -18.73
C ALA A 25 11.35 0.02 -19.41
N LEU A 26 10.12 -0.28 -19.06
CA LEU A 26 9.36 -1.37 -19.69
C LEU A 26 9.10 -1.09 -21.17
N THR A 27 8.74 0.14 -21.50
CA THR A 27 8.55 0.54 -22.90
C THR A 27 9.85 0.38 -23.68
N GLY A 28 10.98 0.79 -23.11
CA GLY A 28 12.29 0.64 -23.73
C GLY A 28 12.69 -0.81 -23.95
N LEU A 29 12.16 -1.74 -23.15
CA LEU A 29 12.42 -3.17 -23.29
C LEU A 29 11.42 -3.86 -24.25
N GLY A 30 10.49 -3.12 -24.81
CA GLY A 30 9.55 -3.66 -25.80
C GLY A 30 8.18 -4.03 -25.27
N TYR A 31 7.88 -3.71 -24.02
CA TYR A 31 6.57 -4.04 -23.41
C TYR A 31 5.56 -2.94 -23.76
N GLN A 32 5.03 -2.98 -24.95
CA GLN A 32 4.15 -1.92 -25.47
C GLN A 32 2.74 -1.95 -24.90
N SER A 33 2.34 -3.04 -24.26
CA SER A 33 1.00 -3.17 -23.71
C SER A 33 0.84 -2.48 -22.35
N VAL A 34 1.92 -2.00 -21.75
CA VAL A 34 1.86 -1.32 -20.46
C VAL A 34 1.52 0.14 -20.67
N SER A 35 0.32 0.55 -20.26
CA SER A 35 -0.15 1.93 -20.42
C SER A 35 0.19 2.81 -19.23
N ASP A 36 0.30 2.23 -18.04
CA ASP A 36 0.59 2.99 -16.81
C ASP A 36 1.23 2.07 -15.78
N VAL A 37 2.04 2.66 -14.91
CA VAL A 37 2.65 1.97 -13.77
C VAL A 37 2.57 2.89 -12.56
N ARG A 38 2.06 2.37 -11.46
CA ARG A 38 2.03 3.07 -10.18
C ARG A 38 2.80 2.24 -9.17
N GLN A 39 3.68 2.87 -8.43
CA GLN A 39 4.49 2.20 -7.42
C GLN A 39 3.97 2.53 -6.03
N GLY A 40 3.93 1.54 -5.17
CA GLY A 40 3.55 1.72 -3.78
C GLY A 40 4.44 0.88 -2.88
N LYS A 41 4.06 0.82 -1.63
CA LYS A 41 4.77 0.04 -0.63
C LYS A 41 3.75 -0.72 0.21
N PHE A 42 4.22 -1.73 0.92
CA PHE A 42 3.37 -2.42 1.88
C PHE A 42 4.13 -2.70 3.16
N PHE A 43 3.35 -2.88 4.23
CA PHE A 43 3.88 -3.23 5.56
C PHE A 43 3.26 -4.54 6.01
N ASP A 44 4.07 -5.49 6.44
CA ASP A 44 3.61 -6.71 7.10
C ASP A 44 3.73 -6.49 8.60
N ILE A 45 2.59 -6.63 9.29
CA ILE A 45 2.52 -6.35 10.72
C ILE A 45 2.02 -7.61 11.42
N ALA A 46 2.80 -8.12 12.36
CA ALA A 46 2.39 -9.21 13.23
C ALA A 46 1.81 -8.61 14.50
N LEU A 47 0.61 -9.03 14.85
CA LEU A 47 -0.08 -8.51 16.02
C LEU A 47 0.10 -9.46 17.21
N SER A 48 0.05 -8.89 18.41
CA SER A 48 0.14 -9.67 19.64
C SER A 48 -1.07 -10.60 19.77
N PRO A 49 -0.88 -11.78 20.40
CA PRO A 49 -2.00 -12.68 20.64
C PRO A 49 -3.07 -12.05 21.51
N GLY A 50 -4.31 -12.51 21.36
CA GLY A 50 -5.41 -12.07 22.20
C GLY A 50 -6.32 -11.03 21.59
N LEU A 51 -5.97 -10.48 20.42
CA LEU A 51 -6.84 -9.55 19.72
C LEU A 51 -7.81 -10.31 18.81
N SER A 52 -9.07 -9.86 18.80
CA SER A 52 -10.05 -10.32 17.83
C SER A 52 -9.72 -9.69 16.47
N GLN A 53 -10.25 -10.29 15.38
CA GLN A 53 -10.07 -9.69 14.06
C GLN A 53 -10.64 -8.29 13.98
N GLU A 54 -11.77 -8.05 14.64
CA GLU A 54 -12.39 -6.73 14.66
C GLU A 54 -11.52 -5.70 15.35
N GLN A 55 -10.95 -6.03 16.51
CA GLN A 55 -10.04 -5.16 17.22
C GLN A 55 -8.76 -4.92 16.43
N ALA A 56 -8.23 -5.97 15.83
CA ALA A 56 -7.03 -5.87 14.99
C ALA A 56 -7.26 -4.94 13.81
N HIS A 57 -8.38 -5.11 13.11
CA HIS A 57 -8.70 -4.25 11.97
C HIS A 57 -8.81 -2.79 12.37
N LYS A 58 -9.48 -2.52 13.48
CA LYS A 58 -9.68 -1.15 13.97
C LYS A 58 -8.35 -0.49 14.33
N GLU A 59 -7.49 -1.21 15.03
CA GLU A 59 -6.18 -0.71 15.44
C GLU A 59 -5.27 -0.48 14.24
N ILE A 60 -5.23 -1.43 13.30
CA ILE A 60 -4.41 -1.32 12.09
C ILE A 60 -4.92 -0.18 11.20
N ASP A 61 -6.22 -0.04 11.06
CA ASP A 61 -6.77 1.07 10.27
C ASP A 61 -6.34 2.42 10.82
N THR A 62 -6.39 2.58 12.14
CA THR A 62 -5.98 3.82 12.80
C THR A 62 -4.49 4.10 12.58
N LEU A 63 -3.64 3.12 12.82
CA LEU A 63 -2.20 3.35 12.66
C LEU A 63 -1.79 3.50 11.20
N ALA A 64 -2.48 2.83 10.28
CA ALA A 64 -2.21 3.00 8.86
C ALA A 64 -2.51 4.44 8.43
N ARG A 65 -3.64 4.96 8.84
CA ARG A 65 -4.03 6.33 8.51
C ARG A 65 -3.10 7.36 9.16
N ASP A 66 -2.75 7.17 10.44
CA ASP A 66 -2.07 8.20 11.24
C ASP A 66 -0.56 8.10 11.19
N VAL A 67 0.00 6.92 10.94
CA VAL A 67 1.43 6.67 11.05
C VAL A 67 2.06 6.23 9.73
N LEU A 68 1.44 5.28 9.02
CA LEU A 68 2.05 4.66 7.85
C LEU A 68 1.79 5.43 6.56
N THR A 69 0.77 6.26 6.54
CA THR A 69 0.30 6.95 5.34
C THR A 69 0.36 8.45 5.53
N ASN A 70 0.75 9.16 4.47
CA ASN A 70 0.53 10.61 4.42
C ASN A 70 -0.84 10.83 3.77
N PRO A 71 -1.90 11.16 4.55
CA PRO A 71 -3.26 11.19 4.02
C PRO A 71 -3.50 12.30 3.00
N VAL A 72 -2.59 13.26 2.92
CA VAL A 72 -2.70 14.33 1.92
C VAL A 72 -2.43 13.82 0.52
N ILE A 73 -1.45 12.90 0.38
CA ILE A 73 -0.99 12.46 -0.94
C ILE A 73 -1.10 10.95 -1.15
N GLU A 74 -1.43 10.17 -0.12
CA GLU A 74 -1.45 8.70 -0.20
C GLU A 74 -2.80 8.13 0.20
N ASP A 75 -3.12 6.99 -0.40
CA ASP A 75 -4.23 6.12 0.02
C ASP A 75 -3.65 4.84 0.61
N TYR A 76 -4.44 4.16 1.42
CA TYR A 76 -4.03 2.90 2.00
C TYR A 76 -5.14 1.86 1.95
N GLN A 77 -4.75 0.61 2.04
CA GLN A 77 -5.68 -0.52 2.08
C GLN A 77 -5.17 -1.54 3.09
N VAL A 78 -6.07 -2.08 3.90
CA VAL A 78 -5.71 -3.01 4.99
C VAL A 78 -6.26 -4.39 4.67
N GLU A 79 -5.41 -5.41 4.84
CA GLU A 79 -5.81 -6.81 4.79
C GLU A 79 -5.45 -7.47 6.11
N ILE A 80 -6.39 -8.21 6.70
CA ILE A 80 -6.19 -8.94 7.95
C ILE A 80 -6.29 -10.44 7.65
N SER A 81 -5.35 -11.21 8.19
CA SER A 81 -5.35 -12.66 8.06
C SER A 81 -4.89 -13.33 9.36
N GLU A 82 -5.20 -14.60 9.51
CA GLU A 82 -4.77 -15.37 10.67
C GLU A 82 -3.66 -16.36 10.35
#